data_689224495bed640efb88d993057a786e
#
_entry.id   689224495bed640efb88d993057a786e
#
_cell.length_a   1.000
_cell.length_b   1.000
_cell.length_c   1.000
_cell.angle_alpha   90.00
_cell.angle_beta   90.00
_cell.angle_gamma   90.00
#
_symmetry.space_group_name_H-M   'P 1'
#
loop_
_entity.id
_entity.type
_entity.pdbx_description
1 polymer ?
#
loop_
_entity_poly.entity_id
_entity_poly.type
_entity_poly.pdbx_seq_one_letter_code
_entity_poly.pdbx_strand_id
1 'polypeptide(L)'
;GAEHVAPVYGKWNRAQDIDWDQLPDQFVLKTNHDSGNNGVFIIKDKSQIINHKSQIIRRINQSLRRDTSRAGREWPYRDVPRCVFAEQYLEDATGELRDYKFFCFDGEVKYLFIATERQSGGEVKFDYFDADFNHLDIVQRHPMSDKKIEKPAMFDQMKDLAAKLSIGLPEVRVDLYEVDGRIYFGEYTFFHHGGIAPFHPDKWDFIWGEQIHLPDRNHK
;
A
#
# COMPACT_ATOMS: atom_id res chain seq x y z
N GLY A 1 -8.09 -14.21 -5.59
CA GLY A 1 -7.66 -15.23 -4.65
C GLY A 1 -6.15 -15.27 -4.47
N ALA A 2 -5.62 -16.45 -4.16
CA ALA A 2 -4.20 -16.63 -3.86
C ALA A 2 -3.26 -16.22 -5.00
N GLU A 3 -3.74 -16.24 -6.24
CA GLU A 3 -3.01 -15.82 -7.44
C GLU A 3 -2.60 -14.35 -7.44
N HIS A 4 -3.26 -13.53 -6.63
CA HIS A 4 -2.96 -12.10 -6.48
C HIS A 4 -2.06 -11.80 -5.28
N VAL A 5 -1.64 -12.80 -4.52
CA VAL A 5 -0.73 -12.61 -3.39
C VAL A 5 0.69 -12.93 -3.80
N ALA A 6 1.63 -12.03 -3.52
CA ALA A 6 3.04 -12.32 -3.71
C ALA A 6 3.45 -13.54 -2.88
N PRO A 7 4.25 -14.47 -3.40
CA PRO A 7 4.73 -15.63 -2.65
C PRO A 7 5.38 -15.21 -1.33
N VAL A 8 4.92 -15.79 -0.23
CA VAL A 8 5.45 -15.56 1.12
C VAL A 8 6.45 -16.67 1.45
N TYR A 9 7.68 -16.29 1.77
CA TYR A 9 8.77 -17.22 2.10
C TYR A 9 8.81 -17.58 3.58
N GLY A 10 8.25 -16.73 4.45
CA GLY A 10 8.18 -17.00 5.88
C GLY A 10 7.50 -15.88 6.66
N LYS A 11 7.04 -16.22 7.88
CA LYS A 11 6.38 -15.30 8.81
C LYS A 11 6.86 -15.58 10.23
N TRP A 12 7.22 -14.51 10.97
CA TRP A 12 7.78 -14.62 12.32
C TRP A 12 7.18 -13.55 13.24
N ASN A 13 7.00 -13.92 14.51
CA ASN A 13 6.53 -12.97 15.53
C ASN A 13 7.65 -12.09 16.08
N ARG A 14 8.90 -12.47 15.88
CA ARG A 14 10.09 -11.74 16.32
C ARG A 14 11.13 -11.73 15.22
N ALA A 15 11.81 -10.61 15.05
CA ALA A 15 12.84 -10.47 14.02
C ALA A 15 14.06 -11.40 14.22
N GLN A 16 14.32 -11.83 15.45
CA GLN A 16 15.41 -12.77 15.76
C GLN A 16 15.17 -14.17 15.22
N ASP A 17 13.89 -14.53 15.00
CA ASP A 17 13.48 -15.85 14.55
C ASP A 17 13.53 -15.98 13.01
N ILE A 18 13.89 -14.92 12.28
CA ILE A 18 13.99 -14.93 10.81
C ILE A 18 15.08 -15.95 10.40
N ASP A 19 14.65 -16.95 9.63
CA ASP A 19 15.57 -17.94 9.04
C ASP A 19 16.12 -17.38 7.74
N TRP A 20 17.23 -16.64 7.87
CA TRP A 20 17.90 -15.98 6.75
C TRP A 20 18.42 -16.96 5.70
N ASP A 21 18.75 -18.19 6.09
CA ASP A 21 19.37 -19.17 5.20
C ASP A 21 18.34 -19.75 4.21
N GLN A 22 17.07 -19.83 4.63
CA GLN A 22 15.97 -20.27 3.80
C GLN A 22 15.43 -19.20 2.84
N LEU A 23 15.84 -17.92 3.01
CA LEU A 23 15.39 -16.85 2.14
C LEU A 23 16.18 -16.84 0.82
N PRO A 24 15.53 -16.52 -0.33
CA PRO A 24 16.21 -16.36 -1.62
C PRO A 24 17.18 -15.17 -1.62
N ASP A 25 17.88 -14.94 -2.72
CA ASP A 25 18.78 -13.80 -2.85
C ASP A 25 18.08 -12.45 -2.87
N GLN A 26 16.84 -12.43 -3.40
CA GLN A 26 16.01 -11.22 -3.47
C GLN A 26 14.68 -11.45 -2.74
N PHE A 27 14.34 -10.56 -1.83
CA PHE A 27 13.09 -10.59 -1.08
C PHE A 27 12.79 -9.25 -0.43
N VAL A 28 11.58 -9.10 0.08
CA VAL A 28 11.16 -7.95 0.89
C VAL A 28 10.74 -8.45 2.26
N LEU A 29 11.28 -7.84 3.33
CA LEU A 29 10.75 -8.01 4.68
C LEU A 29 9.78 -6.88 4.98
N LYS A 30 8.60 -7.23 5.50
CA LYS A 30 7.56 -6.26 5.90
C LYS A 30 7.02 -6.60 7.28
N THR A 31 6.72 -5.57 8.08
CA THR A 31 5.82 -5.72 9.22
C THR A 31 4.38 -5.47 8.76
N ASN A 32 3.41 -6.22 9.30
CA ASN A 32 2.04 -6.24 8.81
C ASN A 32 1.13 -5.11 9.35
N HIS A 33 1.66 -4.21 10.16
CA HIS A 33 0.86 -3.20 10.87
C HIS A 33 1.47 -1.79 10.87
N ASP A 34 2.73 -1.64 10.41
CA ASP A 34 3.39 -0.33 10.36
C ASP A 34 3.11 0.36 9.01
N SER A 35 3.20 1.67 8.98
CA SER A 35 2.90 2.49 7.81
C SER A 35 4.14 3.13 7.19
N GLY A 36 4.05 3.44 5.91
CA GLY A 36 5.15 4.00 5.12
C GLY A 36 6.33 3.03 5.01
N ASN A 37 7.54 3.56 4.94
CA ASN A 37 8.76 2.74 4.77
C ASN A 37 9.37 2.25 6.09
N ASN A 38 8.71 2.45 7.24
CA ASN A 38 9.32 2.15 8.55
C ASN A 38 9.55 0.66 8.79
N GLY A 39 8.63 -0.18 8.36
CA GLY A 39 8.69 -1.64 8.53
C GLY A 39 9.00 -2.41 7.25
N VAL A 40 9.48 -1.74 6.18
CA VAL A 40 9.77 -2.35 4.89
C VAL A 40 11.28 -2.34 4.63
N PHE A 41 11.83 -3.50 4.24
CA PHE A 41 13.24 -3.69 3.89
C PHE A 41 13.33 -4.45 2.57
N ILE A 42 13.76 -3.75 1.52
CA ILE A 42 13.97 -4.33 0.20
C ILE A 42 15.39 -4.88 0.14
N ILE A 43 15.51 -6.17 -0.09
CA ILE A 43 16.79 -6.88 -0.24
C ILE A 43 16.91 -7.33 -1.70
N LYS A 44 17.77 -6.66 -2.46
CA LYS A 44 18.08 -7.00 -3.86
C LYS A 44 19.27 -7.95 -3.99
N ASP A 45 20.03 -8.13 -2.93
CA ASP A 45 21.19 -9.02 -2.86
C ASP A 45 21.42 -9.43 -1.40
N LYS A 46 21.15 -10.68 -1.08
CA LYS A 46 21.28 -11.24 0.26
C LYS A 46 22.72 -11.17 0.79
N SER A 47 23.71 -11.25 -0.08
CA SER A 47 25.13 -11.20 0.33
C SER A 47 25.50 -9.86 0.96
N GLN A 48 24.88 -8.77 0.52
CA GLN A 48 25.17 -7.41 1.01
C GLN A 48 24.62 -7.15 2.42
N ILE A 49 23.63 -7.93 2.87
CA ILE A 49 23.05 -7.72 4.20
C ILE A 49 23.75 -8.46 5.34
N ILE A 50 24.74 -9.31 5.05
CA ILE A 50 25.41 -10.14 6.06
C ILE A 50 25.92 -9.29 7.24
N ASN A 51 26.53 -8.15 6.94
CA ASN A 51 27.06 -7.22 7.95
C ASN A 51 25.97 -6.27 8.53
N HIS A 52 24.75 -6.27 7.98
CA HIS A 52 23.67 -5.37 8.36
C HIS A 52 22.49 -6.09 9.03
N LYS A 53 22.51 -7.43 9.15
CA LYS A 53 21.41 -8.22 9.76
C LYS A 53 21.00 -7.68 11.13
N SER A 54 21.95 -7.38 11.99
CA SER A 54 21.67 -6.84 13.34
C SER A 54 20.94 -5.49 13.30
N GLN A 55 21.28 -4.64 12.33
CA GLN A 55 20.62 -3.35 12.15
C GLN A 55 19.18 -3.54 11.64
N ILE A 56 18.97 -4.42 10.67
CA ILE A 56 17.65 -4.77 10.13
C ILE A 56 16.77 -5.33 11.25
N ILE A 57 17.26 -6.33 12.00
CA ILE A 57 16.55 -6.91 13.16
C ILE A 57 16.15 -5.84 14.16
N ARG A 58 17.06 -4.91 14.50
CA ARG A 58 16.76 -3.81 15.42
C ARG A 58 15.63 -2.92 14.90
N ARG A 59 15.67 -2.54 13.64
CA ARG A 59 14.64 -1.69 13.01
C ARG A 59 13.29 -2.40 12.91
N ILE A 60 13.27 -3.69 12.54
CA ILE A 60 12.05 -4.51 12.55
C ILE A 60 11.45 -4.57 13.95
N ASN A 61 12.27 -4.81 14.99
CA ASN A 61 11.79 -4.84 16.36
C ASN A 61 11.28 -3.47 16.85
N GLN A 62 11.84 -2.37 16.36
CA GLN A 62 11.31 -1.04 16.62
C GLN A 62 9.93 -0.87 15.98
N SER A 63 9.77 -1.27 14.71
CA SER A 63 8.49 -1.27 14.00
C SER A 63 7.46 -2.15 14.72
N LEU A 64 7.78 -3.39 15.08
CA LEU A 64 6.89 -4.31 15.81
C LEU A 64 6.37 -3.75 17.14
N ARG A 65 7.10 -2.80 17.77
CA ARG A 65 6.70 -2.17 19.04
C ARG A 65 5.84 -0.92 18.84
N ARG A 66 5.78 -0.38 17.62
CA ARG A 66 5.02 0.86 17.36
C ARG A 66 3.51 0.58 17.44
N ASP A 67 2.79 1.51 18.02
CA ASP A 67 1.34 1.52 18.01
C ASP A 67 0.84 2.53 16.98
N THR A 68 0.75 2.07 15.72
CA THR A 68 0.29 2.90 14.60
C THR A 68 -1.17 3.30 14.75
N SER A 69 -1.98 2.49 15.45
CA SER A 69 -3.39 2.79 15.70
C SER A 69 -3.57 4.07 16.51
N ARG A 70 -2.64 4.37 17.43
CA ARG A 70 -2.67 5.60 18.24
C ARG A 70 -2.08 6.80 17.50
N ALA A 71 -0.98 6.59 16.79
CA ALA A 71 -0.28 7.67 16.09
C ALA A 71 -1.12 8.29 14.97
N GLY A 72 -1.79 7.46 14.16
CA GLY A 72 -2.64 7.87 13.04
C GLY A 72 -4.14 7.87 13.37
N ARG A 73 -4.54 7.45 14.57
CA ARG A 73 -5.95 7.14 14.94
C ARG A 73 -6.57 6.08 14.04
N GLU A 74 -5.75 5.22 13.48
CA GLU A 74 -6.13 4.14 12.56
C GLU A 74 -6.50 2.87 13.36
N TRP A 75 -7.60 2.96 14.10
CA TRP A 75 -8.04 1.93 15.04
C TRP A 75 -8.21 0.51 14.46
N PRO A 76 -8.50 0.28 13.16
CA PRO A 76 -8.57 -1.08 12.62
C PRO A 76 -7.28 -1.88 12.78
N TYR A 77 -6.13 -1.22 12.89
CA TYR A 77 -4.84 -1.87 13.06
C TYR A 77 -4.50 -2.20 14.53
N ARG A 78 -5.31 -1.76 15.51
CA ARG A 78 -5.04 -1.91 16.94
C ARG A 78 -4.87 -3.37 17.36
N ASP A 79 -5.77 -4.22 16.88
CA ASP A 79 -5.87 -5.61 17.32
C ASP A 79 -5.24 -6.59 16.32
N VAL A 80 -4.51 -6.08 15.31
CA VAL A 80 -3.79 -6.91 14.35
C VAL A 80 -2.60 -7.60 15.03
N PRO A 81 -2.53 -8.96 15.04
CA PRO A 81 -1.38 -9.68 15.57
C PRO A 81 -0.12 -9.31 14.80
N ARG A 82 0.82 -8.66 15.48
CA ARG A 82 2.02 -8.11 14.86
C ARG A 82 2.99 -9.20 14.44
N CYS A 83 3.45 -9.13 13.21
CA CYS A 83 4.46 -10.04 12.70
C CYS A 83 5.34 -9.35 11.64
N VAL A 84 6.47 -9.95 11.37
CA VAL A 84 7.28 -9.70 10.19
C VAL A 84 7.13 -10.89 9.25
N PHE A 85 7.06 -10.63 7.96
CA PHE A 85 7.04 -11.67 6.93
C PHE A 85 7.99 -11.31 5.80
N ALA A 86 8.46 -12.34 5.10
CA ALA A 86 9.27 -12.21 3.89
C ALA A 86 8.43 -12.60 2.69
N GLU A 87 8.42 -11.76 1.67
CA GLU A 87 7.72 -12.03 0.41
C GLU A 87 8.63 -11.83 -0.79
N GLN A 88 8.17 -12.30 -1.94
CA GLN A 88 8.87 -12.14 -3.21
C GLN A 88 9.14 -10.65 -3.48
N TYR A 89 10.38 -10.33 -3.86
CA TYR A 89 10.70 -9.04 -4.44
C TYR A 89 10.02 -8.91 -5.81
N LEU A 90 9.29 -7.84 -6.01
CA LEU A 90 8.61 -7.51 -7.26
C LEU A 90 9.22 -6.22 -7.82
N GLU A 91 9.41 -6.21 -9.12
CA GLU A 91 9.91 -5.06 -9.89
C GLU A 91 9.20 -5.03 -11.24
N ASP A 92 8.74 -3.88 -11.68
CA ASP A 92 8.15 -3.72 -13.01
C ASP A 92 9.23 -3.40 -14.06
N ALA A 93 8.83 -3.34 -15.33
CA ALA A 93 9.73 -3.05 -16.44
C ALA A 93 10.42 -1.68 -16.39
N THR A 94 10.00 -0.77 -15.49
CA THR A 94 10.61 0.54 -15.28
C THR A 94 11.71 0.53 -14.24
N GLY A 95 11.91 -0.61 -13.54
CA GLY A 95 12.83 -0.72 -12.40
C GLY A 95 12.27 -0.16 -11.10
N GLU A 96 11.02 0.30 -11.11
CA GLU A 96 10.23 0.67 -9.94
C GLU A 96 9.07 -0.32 -9.80
N LEU A 97 8.41 -0.31 -8.67
CA LEU A 97 7.13 -0.98 -8.47
C LEU A 97 6.07 0.09 -8.35
N ARG A 98 5.32 0.33 -9.42
CA ARG A 98 4.22 1.30 -9.41
C ARG A 98 3.09 0.80 -8.54
N ASP A 99 2.60 1.69 -7.72
CA ASP A 99 1.59 1.42 -6.70
C ASP A 99 0.28 2.10 -7.12
N TYR A 100 -0.69 1.28 -7.54
CA TYR A 100 -2.02 1.71 -8.00
C TYR A 100 -2.99 1.65 -6.82
N LYS A 101 -3.40 2.79 -6.30
CA LYS A 101 -4.14 2.92 -5.05
C LYS A 101 -5.57 3.31 -5.31
N PHE A 102 -6.46 2.31 -5.34
CA PHE A 102 -7.86 2.46 -5.67
C PHE A 102 -8.70 2.82 -4.45
N PHE A 103 -9.39 3.95 -4.49
CA PHE A 103 -10.40 4.32 -3.50
C PHE A 103 -11.75 3.75 -3.89
N CYS A 104 -12.26 2.90 -3.03
CA CYS A 104 -13.51 2.19 -3.22
C CYS A 104 -14.53 2.65 -2.18
N PHE A 105 -15.76 2.89 -2.64
CA PHE A 105 -16.89 3.30 -1.82
C PHE A 105 -18.03 2.33 -2.08
N ASP A 106 -18.54 1.65 -1.04
CA ASP A 106 -19.62 0.65 -1.12
C ASP A 106 -19.40 -0.43 -2.20
N GLY A 107 -18.15 -0.84 -2.42
CA GLY A 107 -17.81 -1.85 -3.43
C GLY A 107 -17.59 -1.30 -4.84
N GLU A 108 -17.61 0.02 -5.03
CA GLU A 108 -17.33 0.66 -6.31
C GLU A 108 -16.03 1.46 -6.28
N VAL A 109 -15.19 1.30 -7.30
CA VAL A 109 -14.04 2.17 -7.50
C VAL A 109 -14.50 3.52 -8.02
N LYS A 110 -14.21 4.60 -7.29
CA LYS A 110 -14.52 5.97 -7.72
C LYS A 110 -13.28 6.74 -8.15
N TYR A 111 -12.16 6.53 -7.45
CA TYR A 111 -10.92 7.25 -7.70
C TYR A 111 -9.73 6.31 -7.53
N LEU A 112 -8.59 6.73 -8.06
CA LEU A 112 -7.30 6.14 -7.72
C LEU A 112 -6.22 7.23 -7.72
N PHE A 113 -5.10 6.95 -7.07
CA PHE A 113 -3.87 7.67 -7.36
C PHE A 113 -2.71 6.72 -7.61
N ILE A 114 -1.75 7.21 -8.37
CA ILE A 114 -0.52 6.50 -8.70
C ILE A 114 0.63 7.25 -8.04
N ALA A 115 1.40 6.55 -7.23
CA ALA A 115 2.61 7.09 -6.63
C ALA A 115 3.81 6.75 -7.51
N THR A 116 4.49 7.78 -8.01
CA THR A 116 5.68 7.65 -8.85
C THR A 116 6.91 8.28 -8.20
N GLU A 117 8.08 8.05 -8.78
CA GLU A 117 9.37 8.59 -8.31
C GLU A 117 9.75 8.19 -6.87
N ARG A 118 9.20 7.08 -6.37
CA ARG A 118 9.42 6.62 -4.97
C ARG A 118 10.84 6.12 -4.71
N GLN A 119 11.55 5.63 -5.73
CA GLN A 119 12.88 5.04 -5.62
C GLN A 119 13.97 5.90 -6.30
N SER A 120 13.61 6.96 -6.99
CA SER A 120 14.53 7.82 -7.74
C SER A 120 15.41 8.73 -6.85
N GLY A 121 15.12 8.78 -5.54
CA GLY A 121 15.77 9.74 -4.62
C GLY A 121 15.24 11.17 -4.75
N GLY A 122 14.27 11.40 -5.65
CA GLY A 122 13.55 12.66 -5.82
C GLY A 122 12.35 12.79 -4.88
N GLU A 123 11.54 13.81 -5.13
CA GLU A 123 10.27 14.00 -4.44
C GLU A 123 9.21 13.07 -5.02
N VAL A 124 8.56 12.28 -4.16
CA VAL A 124 7.44 11.41 -4.56
C VAL A 124 6.32 12.25 -5.18
N LYS A 125 5.71 11.76 -6.27
CA LYS A 125 4.62 12.39 -6.98
C LYS A 125 3.34 11.57 -6.85
N PHE A 126 2.19 12.26 -6.69
CA PHE A 126 0.88 11.64 -6.62
C PHE A 126 0.00 12.20 -7.73
N ASP A 127 -0.43 11.34 -8.63
CA ASP A 127 -1.33 11.68 -9.72
C ASP A 127 -2.68 11.00 -9.50
N TYR A 128 -3.73 11.78 -9.36
CA TYR A 128 -5.08 11.31 -9.08
C TYR A 128 -5.90 11.18 -10.36
N PHE A 129 -6.75 10.16 -10.42
CA PHE A 129 -7.62 9.85 -11.56
C PHE A 129 -9.01 9.46 -11.07
N ASP A 130 -10.01 9.65 -11.94
CA ASP A 130 -11.32 9.04 -11.75
C ASP A 130 -11.34 7.56 -12.19
N ALA A 131 -12.51 6.92 -12.09
CA ALA A 131 -12.70 5.51 -12.44
C ALA A 131 -12.57 5.21 -13.95
N ASP A 132 -12.53 6.23 -14.81
CA ASP A 132 -12.32 6.13 -16.25
C ASP A 132 -10.91 6.52 -16.69
N PHE A 133 -10.03 6.73 -15.71
CA PHE A 133 -8.63 7.15 -15.88
C PHE A 133 -8.47 8.58 -16.42
N ASN A 134 -9.42 9.48 -16.18
CA ASN A 134 -9.24 10.90 -16.43
C ASN A 134 -8.44 11.52 -15.27
N HIS A 135 -7.38 12.26 -15.60
CA HIS A 135 -6.54 12.93 -14.61
C HIS A 135 -7.32 14.04 -13.90
N LEU A 136 -7.19 14.10 -12.57
CA LEU A 136 -7.91 15.04 -11.71
C LEU A 136 -6.97 16.12 -11.18
N ASP A 137 -7.52 17.32 -10.93
CA ASP A 137 -6.83 18.47 -10.35
C ASP A 137 -6.68 18.35 -8.81
N ILE A 138 -6.19 17.18 -8.34
CA ILE A 138 -6.05 16.89 -6.91
C ILE A 138 -4.59 16.93 -6.50
N VAL A 139 -4.29 17.71 -5.48
CA VAL A 139 -3.01 17.69 -4.78
C VAL A 139 -3.25 17.35 -3.32
N GLN A 140 -2.53 16.33 -2.81
CA GLN A 140 -2.56 15.96 -1.40
C GLN A 140 -1.17 15.51 -0.96
N ARG A 141 -0.57 16.25 -0.02
CA ARG A 141 0.79 16.03 0.54
C ARG A 141 1.94 16.03 -0.46
N HIS A 142 1.77 15.47 -1.66
CA HIS A 142 2.78 15.38 -2.70
C HIS A 142 2.29 16.07 -3.97
N PRO A 143 3.17 16.74 -4.72
CA PRO A 143 2.80 17.36 -5.98
C PRO A 143 2.49 16.32 -7.05
N MET A 144 1.80 16.76 -8.10
CA MET A 144 1.59 15.98 -9.32
C MET A 144 2.90 15.85 -10.10
N SER A 145 2.99 14.81 -10.93
CA SER A 145 4.09 14.61 -11.85
C SER A 145 4.00 15.61 -13.02
N ASP A 146 5.16 16.08 -13.49
CA ASP A 146 5.25 16.82 -14.75
C ASP A 146 5.13 15.90 -15.99
N LYS A 147 5.13 14.59 -15.77
CA LYS A 147 5.05 13.57 -16.83
C LYS A 147 3.64 13.05 -16.93
N LYS A 148 3.19 12.83 -18.17
CA LYS A 148 1.92 12.14 -18.40
C LYS A 148 2.02 10.69 -17.89
N ILE A 149 1.08 10.30 -17.06
CA ILE A 149 0.94 8.92 -16.60
C ILE A 149 0.06 8.19 -17.61
N GLU A 150 0.60 7.13 -18.20
CA GLU A 150 -0.15 6.29 -19.13
C GLU A 150 -1.02 5.28 -18.36
N LYS A 151 -2.22 5.02 -18.90
CA LYS A 151 -3.14 4.01 -18.37
C LYS A 151 -2.47 2.65 -18.39
N PRO A 152 -2.37 1.92 -17.26
CA PRO A 152 -1.74 0.60 -17.23
C PRO A 152 -2.55 -0.41 -18.05
N ALA A 153 -1.86 -1.41 -18.60
CA ALA A 153 -2.48 -2.42 -19.48
C ALA A 153 -3.59 -3.21 -18.76
N MET A 154 -3.40 -3.48 -17.46
CA MET A 154 -4.37 -4.24 -16.66
C MET A 154 -5.29 -3.35 -15.82
N PHE A 155 -5.46 -2.07 -16.18
CA PHE A 155 -6.27 -1.13 -15.39
C PHE A 155 -7.68 -1.64 -15.11
N ASP A 156 -8.38 -2.11 -16.13
CA ASP A 156 -9.79 -2.53 -15.98
C ASP A 156 -9.90 -3.78 -15.08
N GLN A 157 -8.94 -4.73 -15.20
CA GLN A 157 -8.87 -5.90 -14.33
C GLN A 157 -8.50 -5.53 -12.88
N MET A 158 -7.60 -4.54 -12.68
CA MET A 158 -7.29 -4.02 -11.35
C MET A 158 -8.50 -3.33 -10.73
N LYS A 159 -9.23 -2.52 -11.50
CA LYS A 159 -10.47 -1.87 -11.06
C LYS A 159 -11.52 -2.90 -10.61
N ASP A 160 -11.75 -3.93 -11.42
CA ASP A 160 -12.68 -5.01 -11.09
C ASP A 160 -12.26 -5.79 -9.84
N LEU A 161 -10.96 -6.04 -9.68
CA LEU A 161 -10.43 -6.70 -8.49
C LEU A 161 -10.60 -5.82 -7.24
N ALA A 162 -10.28 -4.53 -7.32
CA ALA A 162 -10.43 -3.58 -6.22
C ALA A 162 -11.89 -3.47 -5.79
N ALA A 163 -12.83 -3.39 -6.74
CA ALA A 163 -14.26 -3.40 -6.46
C ALA A 163 -14.70 -4.67 -5.72
N LYS A 164 -14.27 -5.85 -6.18
CA LYS A 164 -14.57 -7.12 -5.51
C LYS A 164 -14.01 -7.21 -4.09
N LEU A 165 -12.80 -6.69 -3.89
CA LEU A 165 -12.12 -6.71 -2.59
C LEU A 165 -12.74 -5.73 -1.58
N SER A 166 -13.46 -4.70 -2.05
CA SER A 166 -14.07 -3.67 -1.21
C SER A 166 -15.54 -3.92 -0.85
N ILE A 167 -16.15 -5.00 -1.35
CA ILE A 167 -17.55 -5.34 -1.06
C ILE A 167 -17.81 -5.39 0.45
N GLY A 168 -18.83 -4.67 0.91
CA GLY A 168 -19.25 -4.61 2.32
C GLY A 168 -18.45 -3.62 3.17
N LEU A 169 -17.57 -2.85 2.58
CA LEU A 169 -16.82 -1.78 3.25
C LEU A 169 -17.34 -0.43 2.76
N PRO A 170 -17.79 0.47 3.66
CA PRO A 170 -18.28 1.81 3.28
C PRO A 170 -17.23 2.62 2.50
N GLU A 171 -15.96 2.53 2.93
CA GLU A 171 -14.81 3.11 2.25
C GLU A 171 -13.58 2.29 2.55
N VAL A 172 -12.76 2.04 1.55
CA VAL A 172 -11.42 1.44 1.70
C VAL A 172 -10.56 1.77 0.49
N ARG A 173 -9.27 1.98 0.73
CA ARG A 173 -8.29 2.02 -0.35
C ARG A 173 -7.68 0.63 -0.55
N VAL A 174 -7.72 0.15 -1.78
CA VAL A 174 -7.12 -1.12 -2.21
C VAL A 174 -5.88 -0.81 -3.03
N ASP A 175 -4.71 -1.22 -2.54
CA ASP A 175 -3.44 -0.99 -3.22
C ASP A 175 -3.04 -2.23 -4.01
N LEU A 176 -2.79 -2.05 -5.31
CA LEU A 176 -2.45 -3.10 -6.26
C LEU A 176 -1.17 -2.77 -7.02
N TYR A 177 -0.48 -3.82 -7.47
CA TYR A 177 0.68 -3.73 -8.37
C TYR A 177 0.41 -4.49 -9.66
N GLU A 178 0.97 -4.01 -10.77
CA GLU A 178 1.02 -4.73 -12.05
C GLU A 178 2.47 -5.06 -12.38
N VAL A 179 2.79 -6.35 -12.48
CA VAL A 179 4.14 -6.83 -12.84
C VAL A 179 4.01 -7.96 -13.85
N ASP A 180 4.61 -7.81 -15.01
CA ASP A 180 4.64 -8.82 -16.08
C ASP A 180 3.25 -9.36 -16.47
N GLY A 181 2.25 -8.47 -16.56
CA GLY A 181 0.88 -8.84 -16.90
C GLY A 181 0.14 -9.61 -15.80
N ARG A 182 0.58 -9.49 -14.55
CA ARG A 182 -0.08 -10.05 -13.37
C ARG A 182 -0.39 -8.95 -12.37
N ILE A 183 -1.52 -9.08 -11.71
CA ILE A 183 -1.96 -8.17 -10.64
C ILE A 183 -1.61 -8.78 -9.29
N TYR A 184 -0.96 -8.00 -8.44
CA TYR A 184 -0.65 -8.36 -7.07
C TYR A 184 -1.37 -7.44 -6.09
N PHE A 185 -1.92 -8.01 -5.04
CA PHE A 185 -2.49 -7.27 -3.92
C PHE A 185 -1.36 -6.77 -3.01
N GLY A 186 -1.38 -5.48 -2.71
CA GLY A 186 -0.44 -4.84 -1.81
C GLY A 186 -0.99 -4.78 -0.39
N GLU A 187 -2.02 -3.95 -0.18
CA GLU A 187 -2.62 -3.74 1.15
C GLU A 187 -4.04 -3.18 1.07
N TYR A 188 -4.74 -3.26 2.18
CA TYR A 188 -5.89 -2.40 2.48
C TYR A 188 -5.43 -1.20 3.31
N THR A 189 -5.95 -0.01 2.98
CA THR A 189 -5.80 1.19 3.81
C THR A 189 -7.18 1.70 4.19
N PHE A 190 -7.51 1.65 5.48
CA PHE A 190 -8.82 2.06 5.97
C PHE A 190 -8.93 3.58 6.25
N PHE A 191 -7.81 4.23 6.50
CA PHE A 191 -7.76 5.67 6.75
C PHE A 191 -6.60 6.30 5.99
N HIS A 192 -6.86 6.70 4.76
CA HIS A 192 -5.83 7.35 3.94
C HIS A 192 -5.31 8.62 4.64
N HIS A 193 -4.01 8.66 4.90
CA HIS A 193 -3.36 9.72 5.70
C HIS A 193 -4.05 9.99 7.06
N GLY A 194 -4.61 8.97 7.69
CA GLY A 194 -5.32 9.10 8.97
C GLY A 194 -6.65 9.86 8.86
N GLY A 195 -7.16 10.09 7.66
CA GLY A 195 -8.38 10.87 7.41
C GLY A 195 -8.24 12.37 7.70
N ILE A 196 -7.03 12.91 7.83
CA ILE A 196 -6.81 14.30 8.29
C ILE A 196 -6.03 15.17 7.30
N ALA A 197 -5.49 14.61 6.23
CA ALA A 197 -4.80 15.40 5.22
C ALA A 197 -5.80 15.99 4.22
N PRO A 198 -5.90 17.34 4.09
CA PRO A 198 -6.84 17.96 3.19
C PRO A 198 -6.46 17.72 1.73
N PHE A 199 -7.45 17.69 0.87
CA PHE A 199 -7.26 17.78 -0.57
C PHE A 199 -7.19 19.25 -1.02
N HIS A 200 -6.48 19.51 -2.09
CA HIS A 200 -6.44 20.79 -2.76
C HIS A 200 -6.84 20.62 -4.24
N PRO A 201 -7.82 21.37 -4.76
CA PRO A 201 -8.68 22.31 -4.03
C PRO A 201 -9.67 21.62 -3.07
N ASP A 202 -10.14 22.37 -2.05
CA ASP A 202 -10.98 21.88 -0.94
C ASP A 202 -12.30 21.24 -1.38
N LYS A 203 -12.78 21.54 -2.61
CA LYS A 203 -13.98 20.90 -3.16
C LYS A 203 -13.92 19.36 -3.10
N TRP A 204 -12.71 18.79 -3.18
CA TRP A 204 -12.53 17.34 -3.21
C TRP A 204 -12.79 16.68 -1.85
N ASP A 205 -12.58 17.38 -0.73
CA ASP A 205 -12.95 16.85 0.59
C ASP A 205 -14.47 16.64 0.69
N PHE A 206 -15.27 17.56 0.13
CA PHE A 206 -16.73 17.43 0.08
C PHE A 206 -17.18 16.36 -0.91
N ILE A 207 -16.65 16.36 -2.13
CA ILE A 207 -17.02 15.40 -3.18
C ILE A 207 -16.76 13.96 -2.72
N TRP A 208 -15.62 13.71 -2.06
CA TRP A 208 -15.30 12.38 -1.56
C TRP A 208 -16.10 12.05 -0.30
N GLY A 209 -16.31 13.01 0.58
CA GLY A 209 -17.13 12.83 1.78
C GLY A 209 -18.57 12.41 1.46
N GLU A 210 -19.16 12.93 0.39
CA GLU A 210 -20.49 12.56 -0.10
C GLU A 210 -20.58 11.09 -0.59
N GLN A 211 -19.46 10.45 -0.92
CA GLN A 211 -19.44 9.04 -1.31
C GLN A 211 -19.46 8.08 -0.11
N ILE A 212 -19.24 8.57 1.11
CA ILE A 212 -19.13 7.71 2.30
C ILE A 212 -20.52 7.53 2.92
N HIS A 213 -21.09 6.34 2.79
CA HIS A 213 -22.35 5.97 3.44
C HIS A 213 -22.07 5.10 4.65
N LEU A 214 -22.15 5.70 5.84
CA LEU A 214 -21.93 4.95 7.08
C LEU A 214 -23.17 4.10 7.40
N PRO A 215 -23.01 2.85 7.86
CA PRO A 215 -24.12 2.01 8.28
C PRO A 215 -24.86 2.64 9.46
N ASP A 216 -26.18 2.47 9.49
CA ASP A 216 -27.01 2.94 10.60
C ASP A 216 -26.54 2.31 11.91
N ARG A 217 -26.42 3.14 12.98
CA ARG A 217 -25.98 2.72 14.32
C ARG A 217 -26.88 1.64 14.97
N ASN A 218 -28.05 1.37 14.40
CA ASN A 218 -29.08 0.51 14.98
C ASN A 218 -29.07 -0.94 14.47
N HIS A 219 -28.18 -1.32 13.58
CA HIS A 219 -27.96 -2.72 13.21
C HIS A 219 -26.81 -3.32 14.02
N LYS A 220 -27.14 -3.78 15.22
CA LYS A 220 -26.33 -4.72 16.01
C LYS A 220 -26.78 -6.13 15.74
#